data_c62ce89d1bf7e18f733bae9cf673db9e
#
_entry.id   c62ce89d1bf7e18f733bae9cf673db9e
#
_cell.length_a   1.000
_cell.length_b   1.000
_cell.length_c   1.000
_cell.angle_alpha   90.00
_cell.angle_beta   90.00
_cell.angle_gamma   90.00
#
_symmetry.space_group_name_H-M   'P 1'
#
loop_
_entity.id
_entity.type
_entity.pdbx_description
1 polymer ?
#
loop_
_entity_poly.entity_id
_entity_poly.type
_entity_poly.pdbx_seq_one_letter_code
_entity_poly.pdbx_strand_id
1 'polypeptide(L)'
;MGSEMCIRDRSTLLGVLTKGGLDDGRGRARVDLFRHKHEIETGRTSSVGTEVMGFHANGTPVVELHDADALQRKVSWEDICQKSAKVISFIDLAGHERYLKTTVFGMTSALPDYVMLMVGANAGLVGMSKEHLGIALALGIPVAVVITKVDMCPPHILERTMQQVQKVLQSPGCRKAPVFIESESQVIDAALKFPMKRVCPIFQVSNVTGQRLDLLRMFLNVLPSSQAQYAPLRSGPVEMPINDVFSVPFVGTVVSGVLKSGIVKTGDSL
;
A
#
# COMPACT_ATOMS: atom_id res chain seq x y z
N MET A 1 12.81 19.82 -6.13
CA MET A 1 11.36 19.79 -6.45
C MET A 1 10.87 18.42 -6.95
N GLY A 2 11.61 17.64 -7.74
CA GLY A 2 11.11 16.34 -8.26
C GLY A 2 10.90 15.22 -7.23
N SER A 3 11.70 15.15 -6.17
CA SER A 3 11.60 14.10 -5.16
C SER A 3 10.35 14.22 -4.26
N GLU A 4 9.88 15.42 -4.01
CA GLU A 4 8.74 15.67 -3.12
C GLU A 4 7.39 15.29 -3.75
N MET A 5 7.27 15.33 -5.08
CA MET A 5 6.02 14.99 -5.76
C MET A 5 5.70 13.49 -5.72
N CYS A 6 6.71 12.63 -5.79
CA CYS A 6 6.51 11.17 -5.72
C CYS A 6 6.06 10.69 -4.32
N ILE A 7 6.51 11.38 -3.28
CA ILE A 7 6.18 11.08 -1.88
C ILE A 7 4.69 11.28 -1.59
N ARG A 8 4.07 12.27 -2.22
CA ARG A 8 2.64 12.60 -2.04
C ARG A 8 1.70 11.63 -2.75
N ASP A 9 2.19 10.90 -3.74
CA ASP A 9 1.36 10.04 -4.59
C ASP A 9 0.90 8.76 -3.87
N ARG A 10 1.62 8.30 -2.84
CA ARG A 10 1.25 7.12 -2.05
C ARG A 10 -0.11 7.29 -1.39
N SER A 11 -0.22 8.28 -0.52
CA SER A 11 -1.46 8.57 0.20
C SER A 11 -2.58 8.96 -0.76
N THR A 12 -2.28 9.65 -1.88
CA THR A 12 -3.28 9.96 -2.91
C THR A 12 -3.84 8.69 -3.55
N LEU A 13 -2.96 7.76 -4.00
CA LEU A 13 -3.43 6.49 -4.55
C LEU A 13 -4.22 5.68 -3.53
N LEU A 14 -3.74 5.63 -2.29
CA LEU A 14 -4.43 4.93 -1.22
C LEU A 14 -5.83 5.51 -0.98
N GLY A 15 -5.98 6.84 -0.95
CA GLY A 15 -7.27 7.51 -0.85
C GLY A 15 -8.21 7.15 -2.01
N VAL A 16 -7.70 7.15 -3.26
CA VAL A 16 -8.48 6.76 -4.44
C VAL A 16 -8.91 5.29 -4.39
N LEU A 17 -8.05 4.39 -3.91
CA LEU A 17 -8.37 2.97 -3.81
C LEU A 17 -9.39 2.68 -2.71
N THR A 18 -9.24 3.29 -1.54
CA THR A 18 -10.04 3.00 -0.34
C THR A 18 -11.34 3.78 -0.25
N LYS A 19 -11.38 4.99 -0.84
CA LYS A 19 -12.58 5.86 -0.81
C LYS A 19 -13.38 5.86 -2.11
N GLY A 20 -12.85 5.26 -3.18
CA GLY A 20 -13.54 5.11 -4.46
C GLY A 20 -13.63 6.36 -5.34
N GLY A 21 -13.35 7.54 -4.81
CA GLY A 21 -13.33 8.80 -5.56
C GLY A 21 -11.99 9.05 -6.25
N LEU A 22 -11.99 9.64 -7.46
CA LEU A 22 -10.78 10.07 -8.13
C LEU A 22 -10.23 11.36 -7.50
N ASP A 23 -8.92 11.59 -7.65
CA ASP A 23 -8.28 12.81 -7.17
C ASP A 23 -8.57 14.00 -8.10
N ASP A 24 -8.58 15.20 -7.56
CA ASP A 24 -8.76 16.45 -8.30
C ASP A 24 -7.44 16.99 -8.93
N GLY A 25 -6.36 16.24 -8.84
CA GLY A 25 -5.02 16.65 -9.25
C GLY A 25 -4.29 17.52 -8.22
N ARG A 26 -4.98 17.95 -7.16
CA ARG A 26 -4.40 18.73 -6.06
C ARG A 26 -4.15 17.92 -4.80
N GLY A 27 -4.56 16.64 -4.80
CA GLY A 27 -4.36 15.70 -3.72
C GLY A 27 -5.47 15.70 -2.69
N ARG A 28 -6.70 15.99 -3.07
CA ARG A 28 -7.88 15.94 -2.21
C ARG A 28 -8.08 14.54 -1.62
N ALA A 29 -7.85 13.50 -2.45
CA ALA A 29 -8.04 12.11 -2.04
C ALA A 29 -7.15 11.68 -0.84
N ARG A 30 -6.03 12.36 -0.57
CA ARG A 30 -5.17 12.05 0.57
C ARG A 30 -5.53 12.78 1.86
N VAL A 31 -6.33 13.87 1.78
CA VAL A 31 -6.62 14.72 2.96
C VAL A 31 -7.32 13.92 4.05
N ASP A 32 -8.22 13.01 3.67
CA ASP A 32 -8.97 12.17 4.60
C ASP A 32 -8.11 11.10 5.29
N LEU A 33 -6.88 10.88 4.81
CA LEU A 33 -5.93 9.90 5.37
C LEU A 33 -4.97 10.52 6.38
N PHE A 34 -4.87 11.84 6.42
CA PHE A 34 -3.96 12.52 7.34
C PHE A 34 -4.47 12.47 8.78
N ARG A 35 -3.57 12.14 9.69
CA ARG A 35 -3.85 12.00 11.12
C ARG A 35 -3.51 13.25 11.92
N HIS A 36 -2.58 14.07 11.42
CA HIS A 36 -2.04 15.23 12.12
C HIS A 36 -2.24 16.52 11.34
N LYS A 37 -2.50 17.63 12.03
CA LYS A 37 -2.69 18.95 11.41
C LYS A 37 -1.50 19.37 10.55
N HIS A 38 -0.28 19.11 10.99
CA HIS A 38 0.93 19.45 10.22
C HIS A 38 1.06 18.63 8.92
N GLU A 39 0.46 17.44 8.84
CA GLU A 39 0.40 16.64 7.60
C GLU A 39 -0.52 17.31 6.57
N ILE A 40 -1.64 17.87 7.03
CA ILE A 40 -2.58 18.63 6.18
C ILE A 40 -1.89 19.90 5.65
N GLU A 41 -1.20 20.65 6.52
CA GLU A 41 -0.49 21.88 6.17
C GLU A 41 0.68 21.63 5.20
N THR A 42 1.47 20.59 5.45
CA THR A 42 2.64 20.26 4.62
C THR A 42 2.32 19.38 3.42
N GLY A 43 1.18 18.67 3.44
CA GLY A 43 0.80 17.67 2.47
C GLY A 43 1.72 16.44 2.47
N ARG A 44 2.35 16.13 3.61
CA ARG A 44 3.33 15.04 3.76
C ARG A 44 2.93 14.12 4.89
N THR A 45 2.92 12.81 4.64
CA THR A 45 2.75 11.78 5.67
C THR A 45 4.01 11.72 6.54
N SER A 46 3.85 11.83 7.84
CA SER A 46 4.94 11.77 8.84
C SER A 46 4.85 10.55 9.75
N SER A 47 3.67 9.96 9.84
CA SER A 47 3.33 8.80 10.66
C SER A 47 3.13 7.54 9.82
N VAL A 48 3.01 6.39 10.48
CA VAL A 48 2.54 5.14 9.85
C VAL A 48 1.02 5.14 9.89
N GLY A 49 0.40 5.19 8.70
CA GLY A 49 -1.04 5.12 8.53
C GLY A 49 -1.48 3.69 8.19
N THR A 50 -2.64 3.27 8.69
CA THR A 50 -3.26 2.01 8.29
C THR A 50 -4.64 2.30 7.72
N GLU A 51 -4.92 1.74 6.54
CA GLU A 51 -6.22 1.81 5.87
C GLU A 51 -6.62 0.41 5.40
N VAL A 52 -7.92 0.19 5.29
CA VAL A 52 -8.48 -1.11 4.92
C VAL A 52 -9.30 -0.97 3.63
N MET A 53 -9.13 -1.94 2.75
CA MET A 53 -9.91 -2.10 1.52
C MET A 53 -10.50 -3.50 1.46
N GLY A 54 -11.79 -3.59 1.17
CA GLY A 54 -12.50 -4.85 1.02
C GLY A 54 -12.88 -5.14 -0.42
N PHE A 55 -13.04 -6.42 -0.74
CA PHE A 55 -13.60 -6.88 -2.01
C PHE A 55 -14.75 -7.84 -1.74
N HIS A 56 -15.87 -7.64 -2.42
CA HIS A 56 -16.99 -8.59 -2.45
C HIS A 56 -16.58 -9.91 -3.12
N ALA A 57 -17.38 -10.94 -2.95
CA ALA A 57 -17.16 -12.26 -3.58
C ALA A 57 -17.13 -12.20 -5.13
N ASN A 58 -17.79 -11.21 -5.73
CA ASN A 58 -17.74 -10.96 -7.17
C ASN A 58 -16.50 -10.17 -7.63
N GLY A 59 -15.58 -9.82 -6.72
CA GLY A 59 -14.36 -9.08 -7.01
C GLY A 59 -14.51 -7.56 -7.07
N THR A 60 -15.72 -7.02 -6.87
CA THR A 60 -15.90 -5.57 -6.82
C THR A 60 -15.41 -5.02 -5.48
N PRO A 61 -14.76 -3.84 -5.45
CA PRO A 61 -14.31 -3.25 -4.21
C PRO A 61 -15.49 -2.79 -3.35
N VAL A 62 -15.40 -2.99 -2.04
CA VAL A 62 -16.30 -2.40 -1.04
C VAL A 62 -15.81 -0.98 -0.79
N VAL A 63 -16.39 -0.03 -1.47
CA VAL A 63 -16.05 1.40 -1.36
C VAL A 63 -17.28 2.21 -0.95
N GLU A 64 -17.06 3.37 -0.38
CA GLU A 64 -18.13 4.35 -0.17
C GLU A 64 -18.62 4.80 -1.55
N LEU A 65 -19.86 4.46 -1.89
CA LEU A 65 -20.52 5.11 -3.02
C LEU A 65 -20.85 6.53 -2.58
N HIS A 66 -20.27 7.52 -3.24
CA HIS A 66 -20.71 8.90 -3.16
C HIS A 66 -22.04 9.05 -3.93
N ASP A 67 -23.12 8.50 -3.39
CA ASP A 67 -24.44 8.96 -3.77
C ASP A 67 -24.64 10.36 -3.20
N ALA A 68 -24.91 11.31 -4.05
CA ALA A 68 -25.02 12.74 -3.73
C ALA A 68 -26.09 13.05 -2.66
N ASP A 69 -26.95 12.10 -2.33
CA ASP A 69 -28.07 12.24 -1.39
C ASP A 69 -27.96 11.42 -0.08
N ALA A 70 -26.95 10.57 0.04
CA ALA A 70 -26.70 9.85 1.30
C ALA A 70 -25.78 10.67 2.19
N LEU A 71 -26.26 11.16 3.32
CA LEU A 71 -25.45 11.68 4.43
C LEU A 71 -24.18 10.84 4.55
N GLN A 72 -23.01 11.48 4.35
CA GLN A 72 -21.67 10.90 4.32
C GLN A 72 -21.41 9.98 5.54
N ARG A 73 -21.89 8.76 5.50
CA ARG A 73 -21.50 7.73 6.46
C ARG A 73 -20.19 7.14 5.97
N LYS A 74 -19.09 7.50 6.62
CA LYS A 74 -17.84 6.75 6.47
C LYS A 74 -18.14 5.29 6.78
N VAL A 75 -17.93 4.40 5.79
CA VAL A 75 -18.03 2.96 6.02
C VAL A 75 -17.01 2.60 7.09
N SER A 76 -17.45 2.03 8.19
CA SER A 76 -16.53 1.62 9.25
C SER A 76 -15.68 0.44 8.80
N TRP A 77 -14.51 0.25 9.39
CA TRP A 77 -13.70 -0.93 9.11
C TRP A 77 -14.46 -2.23 9.40
N GLU A 78 -15.35 -2.19 10.39
CA GLU A 78 -16.22 -3.32 10.74
C GLU A 78 -17.18 -3.65 9.59
N ASP A 79 -17.84 -2.66 9.02
CA ASP A 79 -18.73 -2.83 7.85
C ASP A 79 -17.98 -3.37 6.64
N ILE A 80 -16.76 -2.87 6.39
CA ILE A 80 -15.91 -3.38 5.31
C ILE A 80 -15.59 -4.85 5.55
N CYS A 81 -15.15 -5.21 6.76
CA CYS A 81 -14.82 -6.60 7.09
C CYS A 81 -16.02 -7.54 6.98
N GLN A 82 -17.20 -7.10 7.41
CA GLN A 82 -18.43 -7.91 7.34
C GLN A 82 -18.91 -8.15 5.91
N LYS A 83 -18.77 -7.15 5.03
CA LYS A 83 -19.25 -7.21 3.63
C LYS A 83 -18.25 -7.83 2.66
N SER A 84 -17.01 -8.00 3.08
CA SER A 84 -15.92 -8.42 2.21
C SER A 84 -15.66 -9.91 2.26
N ALA A 85 -15.48 -10.52 1.09
CA ALA A 85 -14.90 -11.85 0.96
C ALA A 85 -13.37 -11.83 1.11
N LYS A 86 -12.75 -10.68 0.79
CA LYS A 86 -11.32 -10.45 0.94
C LYS A 86 -11.06 -9.06 1.49
N VAL A 87 -10.17 -8.96 2.45
CA VAL A 87 -9.75 -7.71 3.08
C VAL A 87 -8.25 -7.52 2.89
N ILE A 88 -7.85 -6.30 2.54
CA ILE A 88 -6.46 -5.88 2.41
C ILE A 88 -6.23 -4.71 3.35
N SER A 89 -5.24 -4.84 4.22
CA SER A 89 -4.75 -3.75 5.05
C SER A 89 -3.57 -3.07 4.36
N PHE A 90 -3.67 -1.78 4.12
CA PHE A 90 -2.58 -0.97 3.62
C PHE A 90 -1.86 -0.28 4.77
N ILE A 91 -0.55 -0.24 4.67
CA ILE A 91 0.32 0.49 5.59
C ILE A 91 0.92 1.64 4.80
N ASP A 92 0.41 2.86 5.02
CA ASP A 92 0.96 4.07 4.42
C ASP A 92 2.16 4.55 5.24
N LEU A 93 3.31 4.58 4.60
CA LEU A 93 4.57 4.91 5.24
C LEU A 93 5.02 6.32 4.86
N ALA A 94 5.77 6.96 5.73
CA ALA A 94 6.37 8.24 5.43
C ALA A 94 7.41 8.12 4.30
N GLY A 95 7.40 9.04 3.34
CA GLY A 95 8.27 8.97 2.16
C GLY A 95 9.46 9.89 2.19
N HIS A 96 9.46 10.87 3.08
CA HIS A 96 10.50 11.86 3.17
C HIS A 96 11.72 11.31 3.92
N GLU A 97 12.92 11.65 3.47
CA GLU A 97 14.20 11.22 4.06
C GLU A 97 14.25 11.42 5.58
N ARG A 98 13.73 12.54 6.07
CA ARG A 98 13.64 12.85 7.49
C ARG A 98 12.93 11.77 8.32
N TYR A 99 11.99 11.05 7.69
CA TYR A 99 11.18 10.02 8.35
C TYR A 99 11.60 8.60 7.97
N LEU A 100 12.81 8.40 7.43
CA LEU A 100 13.30 7.09 7.00
C LEU A 100 13.26 6.06 8.16
N LYS A 101 13.60 6.47 9.37
CA LYS A 101 13.52 5.61 10.57
C LYS A 101 12.10 5.10 10.81
N THR A 102 11.09 5.97 10.69
CA THR A 102 9.67 5.61 10.81
C THR A 102 9.25 4.64 9.71
N THR A 103 9.76 4.83 8.49
CA THR A 103 9.48 3.94 7.36
C THR A 103 10.08 2.55 7.57
N VAL A 104 11.35 2.48 8.00
CA VAL A 104 12.01 1.21 8.33
C VAL A 104 11.25 0.49 9.46
N PHE A 105 10.91 1.21 10.52
CA PHE A 105 10.12 0.68 11.62
C PHE A 105 8.77 0.14 11.13
N GLY A 106 8.01 0.91 10.34
CA GLY A 106 6.73 0.45 9.80
C GLY A 106 6.84 -0.79 8.89
N MET A 107 7.91 -0.89 8.08
CA MET A 107 8.15 -2.07 7.25
C MET A 107 8.56 -3.31 8.05
N THR A 108 9.25 -3.14 9.17
CA THR A 108 9.71 -4.27 9.98
C THR A 108 8.68 -4.71 11.01
N SER A 109 7.95 -3.78 11.62
CA SER A 109 7.00 -4.07 12.70
C SER A 109 5.64 -4.56 12.19
N ALA A 110 5.19 -4.05 11.05
CA ALA A 110 3.90 -4.43 10.48
C ALA A 110 3.93 -5.72 9.65
N LEU A 111 5.11 -6.30 9.41
CA LEU A 111 5.30 -7.57 8.66
C LEU A 111 4.48 -7.61 7.36
N PRO A 112 4.66 -6.67 6.43
CA PRO A 112 3.86 -6.62 5.22
C PRO A 112 4.12 -7.82 4.31
N ASP A 113 3.07 -8.39 3.73
CA ASP A 113 3.17 -9.49 2.77
C ASP A 113 3.74 -9.03 1.43
N TYR A 114 3.42 -7.80 1.04
CA TYR A 114 3.76 -7.21 -0.25
C TYR A 114 4.10 -5.72 -0.11
N VAL A 115 4.95 -5.22 -1.00
CA VAL A 115 5.30 -3.79 -1.07
C VAL A 115 4.89 -3.23 -2.42
N MET A 116 4.20 -2.08 -2.41
CA MET A 116 3.96 -1.27 -3.60
C MET A 116 4.92 -0.08 -3.61
N LEU A 117 5.84 -0.06 -4.55
CA LEU A 117 6.80 1.03 -4.74
C LEU A 117 6.21 2.06 -5.70
N MET A 118 5.99 3.27 -5.21
CA MET A 118 5.44 4.36 -6.01
C MET A 118 6.54 5.10 -6.75
N VAL A 119 6.30 5.37 -8.04
CA VAL A 119 7.19 6.14 -8.92
C VAL A 119 6.37 7.18 -9.67
N GLY A 120 6.72 8.45 -9.54
CA GLY A 120 6.07 9.49 -10.36
C GLY A 120 6.60 9.44 -11.79
N ALA A 121 5.70 9.38 -12.79
CA ALA A 121 6.07 9.29 -14.20
C ALA A 121 7.04 10.40 -14.64
N ASN A 122 6.83 11.61 -14.14
CA ASN A 122 7.63 12.80 -14.43
C ASN A 122 8.92 12.94 -13.61
N ALA A 123 9.01 12.25 -12.45
CA ALA A 123 10.15 12.34 -11.54
C ALA A 123 11.13 11.15 -11.68
N GLY A 124 10.63 10.02 -12.17
CA GLY A 124 11.39 8.79 -12.25
C GLY A 124 11.69 8.17 -10.89
N LEU A 125 12.62 7.23 -10.89
CA LEU A 125 13.07 6.55 -9.66
C LEU A 125 14.08 7.43 -8.92
N VAL A 126 13.61 8.23 -7.98
CA VAL A 126 14.44 9.14 -7.15
C VAL A 126 15.19 8.39 -6.05
N GLY A 127 16.17 9.08 -5.42
CA GLY A 127 17.04 8.47 -4.40
C GLY A 127 16.30 7.71 -3.31
N MET A 128 15.30 8.34 -2.67
CA MET A 128 14.49 7.71 -1.61
C MET A 128 13.70 6.48 -2.08
N SER A 129 13.25 6.46 -3.34
CA SER A 129 12.58 5.26 -3.87
C SER A 129 13.53 4.08 -4.02
N LYS A 130 14.83 4.33 -4.28
CA LYS A 130 15.86 3.28 -4.31
C LYS A 130 16.17 2.76 -2.92
N GLU A 131 16.22 3.62 -1.90
CA GLU A 131 16.39 3.23 -0.50
C GLU A 131 15.23 2.34 -0.03
N HIS A 132 13.98 2.74 -0.31
CA HIS A 132 12.81 1.93 0.03
C HIS A 132 12.80 0.59 -0.72
N LEU A 133 13.21 0.57 -1.99
CA LEU A 133 13.39 -0.68 -2.74
C LEU A 133 14.46 -1.57 -2.09
N GLY A 134 15.60 -0.98 -1.69
CA GLY A 134 16.68 -1.69 -1.00
C GLY A 134 16.21 -2.34 0.30
N ILE A 135 15.42 -1.62 1.12
CA ILE A 135 14.85 -2.15 2.37
C ILE A 135 13.88 -3.31 2.07
N ALA A 136 12.97 -3.15 1.11
CA ALA A 136 12.02 -4.21 0.73
C ALA A 136 12.74 -5.47 0.24
N LEU A 137 13.83 -5.31 -0.53
CA LEU A 137 14.65 -6.42 -1.01
C LEU A 137 15.41 -7.10 0.14
N ALA A 138 15.97 -6.32 1.07
CA ALA A 138 16.68 -6.85 2.25
C ALA A 138 15.74 -7.66 3.16
N LEU A 139 14.49 -7.22 3.31
CA LEU A 139 13.45 -7.95 4.03
C LEU A 139 12.89 -9.14 3.24
N GLY A 140 13.27 -9.31 1.98
CA GLY A 140 12.80 -10.39 1.12
C GLY A 140 11.31 -10.30 0.76
N ILE A 141 10.71 -9.10 0.77
CA ILE A 141 9.30 -8.89 0.48
C ILE A 141 9.11 -8.74 -1.05
N PRO A 142 8.07 -9.37 -1.66
CA PRO A 142 7.75 -9.15 -3.07
C PRO A 142 7.38 -7.68 -3.33
N VAL A 143 7.89 -7.10 -4.41
CA VAL A 143 7.70 -5.70 -4.77
C VAL A 143 6.96 -5.57 -6.09
N ALA A 144 5.88 -4.79 -6.10
CA ALA A 144 5.23 -4.27 -7.29
C ALA A 144 5.55 -2.78 -7.45
N VAL A 145 5.67 -2.31 -8.68
CA VAL A 145 5.90 -0.89 -8.97
C VAL A 145 4.61 -0.27 -9.52
N VAL A 146 4.27 0.91 -9.03
CA VAL A 146 3.14 1.71 -9.53
C VAL A 146 3.67 3.05 -10.03
N ILE A 147 3.62 3.26 -11.34
CA ILE A 147 3.97 4.52 -11.99
C ILE A 147 2.71 5.38 -12.03
N THR A 148 2.74 6.51 -11.33
CA THR A 148 1.60 7.44 -11.20
C THR A 148 1.75 8.65 -12.11
N LYS A 149 0.66 9.42 -12.28
CA LYS A 149 0.62 10.67 -13.06
C LYS A 149 0.95 10.47 -14.55
N VAL A 150 0.54 9.35 -15.11
CA VAL A 150 0.78 9.08 -16.53
C VAL A 150 0.00 10.03 -17.43
N ASP A 151 -1.11 10.60 -16.95
CA ASP A 151 -1.97 11.56 -17.63
C ASP A 151 -1.30 12.89 -17.94
N MET A 152 -0.41 13.36 -17.06
CA MET A 152 0.26 14.66 -17.20
C MET A 152 1.73 14.54 -17.62
N CYS A 153 2.22 13.33 -17.82
CA CYS A 153 3.61 13.10 -18.20
C CYS A 153 3.79 13.05 -19.72
N PRO A 154 4.71 13.84 -20.31
CA PRO A 154 5.03 13.72 -21.72
C PRO A 154 5.50 12.28 -22.08
N PRO A 155 5.10 11.74 -23.23
CA PRO A 155 5.40 10.34 -23.61
C PRO A 155 6.89 9.97 -23.53
N HIS A 156 7.78 10.84 -24.00
CA HIS A 156 9.22 10.62 -23.98
C HIS A 156 9.80 10.57 -22.55
N ILE A 157 9.21 11.33 -21.60
CA ILE A 157 9.62 11.29 -20.19
C ILE A 157 9.09 10.00 -19.53
N LEU A 158 7.85 9.61 -19.82
CA LEU A 158 7.30 8.35 -19.34
C LEU A 158 8.14 7.18 -19.81
N GLU A 159 8.49 7.11 -21.09
CA GLU A 159 9.32 6.05 -21.66
C GLU A 159 10.70 6.00 -20.98
N ARG A 160 11.34 7.14 -20.78
CA ARG A 160 12.60 7.24 -20.04
C ARG A 160 12.46 6.71 -18.61
N THR A 161 11.38 7.03 -17.92
CA THR A 161 11.11 6.54 -16.57
C THR A 161 10.90 5.03 -16.56
N MET A 162 10.16 4.49 -17.52
CA MET A 162 9.97 3.05 -17.67
C MET A 162 11.30 2.31 -17.88
N GLN A 163 12.15 2.81 -18.80
CA GLN A 163 13.48 2.26 -19.03
C GLN A 163 14.36 2.31 -17.78
N GLN A 164 14.30 3.42 -17.03
CA GLN A 164 15.04 3.57 -15.77
C GLN A 164 14.60 2.54 -14.73
N VAL A 165 13.30 2.38 -14.53
CA VAL A 165 12.73 1.39 -13.60
C VAL A 165 13.14 -0.02 -14.01
N GLN A 166 13.00 -0.36 -15.29
CA GLN A 166 13.41 -1.66 -15.83
C GLN A 166 14.89 -1.95 -15.57
N LYS A 167 15.76 -1.00 -15.87
CA LYS A 167 17.21 -1.13 -15.66
C LYS A 167 17.57 -1.36 -14.20
N VAL A 168 16.92 -0.65 -13.27
CA VAL A 168 17.16 -0.82 -11.82
C VAL A 168 16.69 -2.19 -11.35
N LEU A 169 15.48 -2.62 -11.76
CA LEU A 169 14.94 -3.94 -11.37
C LEU A 169 15.75 -5.10 -11.89
N GLN A 170 16.32 -4.99 -13.12
CA GLN A 170 17.17 -6.00 -13.72
C GLN A 170 18.62 -5.97 -13.22
N SER A 171 19.01 -4.96 -12.46
CA SER A 171 20.37 -4.83 -11.95
C SER A 171 20.78 -6.04 -11.09
N PRO A 172 22.10 -6.34 -10.98
CA PRO A 172 22.60 -7.46 -10.19
C PRO A 172 22.18 -7.42 -8.71
N GLY A 173 21.89 -6.21 -8.18
CA GLY A 173 21.41 -6.02 -6.81
C GLY A 173 19.94 -6.37 -6.61
N CYS A 174 19.09 -6.18 -7.64
CA CYS A 174 17.66 -6.44 -7.55
C CYS A 174 17.24 -7.81 -8.10
N ARG A 175 17.78 -8.19 -9.26
CA ARG A 175 17.52 -9.47 -9.95
C ARG A 175 16.02 -9.79 -10.13
N LYS A 176 15.20 -8.75 -10.41
CA LYS A 176 13.77 -8.89 -10.65
C LYS A 176 13.46 -8.94 -12.13
N ALA A 177 12.42 -9.67 -12.51
CA ALA A 177 11.87 -9.67 -13.86
C ALA A 177 10.72 -8.65 -13.93
N PRO A 178 10.92 -7.47 -14.55
CA PRO A 178 9.88 -6.47 -14.70
C PRO A 178 8.83 -6.94 -15.72
N VAL A 179 7.55 -6.81 -15.38
CA VAL A 179 6.43 -7.14 -16.26
C VAL A 179 5.48 -5.94 -16.27
N PHE A 180 5.36 -5.27 -17.42
CA PHE A 180 4.40 -4.19 -17.60
C PHE A 180 3.01 -4.76 -17.75
N ILE A 181 2.09 -4.28 -16.94
CA ILE A 181 0.70 -4.76 -16.91
C ILE A 181 -0.18 -3.87 -17.78
N GLU A 182 -0.74 -4.47 -18.84
CA GLU A 182 -1.60 -3.79 -19.82
C GLU A 182 -2.93 -4.49 -20.04
N SER A 183 -3.07 -5.75 -19.58
CA SER A 183 -4.27 -6.56 -19.75
C SER A 183 -4.59 -7.38 -18.50
N GLU A 184 -5.86 -7.79 -18.37
CA GLU A 184 -6.34 -8.63 -17.27
C GLU A 184 -5.62 -10.00 -17.20
N SER A 185 -5.32 -10.60 -18.35
CA SER A 185 -4.59 -11.88 -18.41
C SER A 185 -3.19 -11.75 -17.79
N GLN A 186 -2.51 -10.62 -18.04
CA GLN A 186 -1.21 -10.34 -17.43
C GLN A 186 -1.32 -10.09 -15.92
N VAL A 187 -2.43 -9.48 -15.46
CA VAL A 187 -2.70 -9.32 -14.02
C VAL A 187 -2.75 -10.66 -13.32
N ILE A 188 -3.53 -11.62 -13.85
CA ILE A 188 -3.69 -12.95 -13.28
C ILE A 188 -2.34 -13.68 -13.24
N ASP A 189 -1.63 -13.71 -14.36
CA ASP A 189 -0.32 -14.39 -14.46
C ASP A 189 0.71 -13.77 -13.51
N ALA A 190 0.76 -12.44 -13.43
CA ALA A 190 1.63 -11.73 -12.52
C ALA A 190 1.28 -12.00 -11.04
N ALA A 191 -0.01 -11.99 -10.66
CA ALA A 191 -0.45 -12.21 -9.30
C ALA A 191 -0.11 -13.63 -8.82
N LEU A 192 -0.26 -14.65 -9.66
CA LEU A 192 0.09 -16.04 -9.35
C LEU A 192 1.61 -16.21 -9.12
N LYS A 193 2.43 -15.52 -9.90
CA LYS A 193 3.91 -15.60 -9.83
C LYS A 193 4.51 -14.64 -8.79
N PHE A 194 3.74 -13.67 -8.29
CA PHE A 194 4.23 -12.60 -7.41
C PHE A 194 4.83 -13.12 -6.09
N PRO A 195 4.23 -14.11 -5.39
CA PRO A 195 4.79 -14.64 -4.15
C PRO A 195 6.17 -15.29 -4.33
N MET A 196 6.52 -15.70 -5.55
CA MET A 196 7.85 -16.27 -5.86
C MET A 196 8.97 -15.22 -5.83
N LYS A 197 8.65 -13.93 -5.59
CA LYS A 197 9.58 -12.80 -5.38
C LYS A 197 10.45 -12.45 -6.59
N ARG A 198 10.36 -13.16 -7.70
CA ARG A 198 11.18 -12.93 -8.90
C ARG A 198 10.54 -11.95 -9.88
N VAL A 199 9.22 -12.07 -10.04
CA VAL A 199 8.44 -11.18 -10.90
C VAL A 199 8.17 -9.86 -10.18
N CYS A 200 8.30 -8.75 -10.91
CA CYS A 200 7.95 -7.42 -10.44
C CYS A 200 6.94 -6.80 -11.40
N PRO A 201 5.63 -6.85 -11.09
CA PRO A 201 4.62 -6.20 -11.91
C PRO A 201 4.76 -4.69 -11.85
N ILE A 202 4.58 -4.02 -13.00
CA ILE A 202 4.66 -2.57 -13.16
C ILE A 202 3.32 -2.08 -13.70
N PHE A 203 2.63 -1.28 -12.91
CA PHE A 203 1.36 -0.65 -13.27
C PHE A 203 1.61 0.81 -13.65
N GLN A 204 0.90 1.29 -14.67
CA GLN A 204 0.91 2.68 -15.10
C GLN A 204 -0.50 3.24 -14.85
N VAL A 205 -0.65 4.15 -13.89
CA VAL A 205 -1.97 4.60 -13.44
C VAL A 205 -2.07 6.12 -13.37
N SER A 206 -3.31 6.61 -13.48
CA SER A 206 -3.65 7.99 -13.15
C SER A 206 -4.71 8.02 -12.06
N ASN A 207 -4.41 8.73 -10.96
CA ASN A 207 -5.37 8.96 -9.88
C ASN A 207 -6.45 9.99 -10.24
N VAL A 208 -6.20 10.79 -11.30
CA VAL A 208 -7.11 11.86 -11.75
C VAL A 208 -8.09 11.34 -12.80
N THR A 209 -7.59 10.63 -13.80
CA THR A 209 -8.42 10.09 -14.90
C THR A 209 -8.98 8.70 -14.63
N GLY A 210 -8.46 8.01 -13.61
CA GLY A 210 -8.82 6.61 -13.34
C GLY A 210 -8.13 5.59 -14.24
N GLN A 211 -7.26 6.04 -15.14
CA GLN A 211 -6.61 5.17 -16.14
C GLN A 211 -5.91 3.99 -15.46
N ARG A 212 -6.25 2.77 -15.89
CA ARG A 212 -5.69 1.47 -15.45
C ARG A 212 -5.75 1.21 -13.93
N LEU A 213 -6.59 1.92 -13.18
CA LEU A 213 -6.85 1.63 -11.77
C LEU A 213 -7.64 0.33 -11.58
N ASP A 214 -8.45 -0.03 -12.57
CA ASP A 214 -9.16 -1.30 -12.66
C ASP A 214 -8.21 -2.50 -12.63
N LEU A 215 -7.14 -2.47 -13.43
CA LEU A 215 -6.11 -3.51 -13.45
C LEU A 215 -5.37 -3.61 -12.09
N LEU A 216 -5.10 -2.47 -11.46
CA LEU A 216 -4.48 -2.45 -10.14
C LEU A 216 -5.42 -3.02 -9.07
N ARG A 217 -6.70 -2.65 -9.08
CA ARG A 217 -7.72 -3.20 -8.17
C ARG A 217 -7.89 -4.71 -8.38
N MET A 218 -7.95 -5.14 -9.64
CA MET A 218 -7.99 -6.56 -9.98
C MET A 218 -6.77 -7.31 -9.45
N PHE A 219 -5.56 -6.76 -9.61
CA PHE A 219 -4.34 -7.33 -9.07
C PHE A 219 -4.43 -7.52 -7.56
N LEU A 220 -4.83 -6.48 -6.83
CA LEU A 220 -5.00 -6.54 -5.38
C LEU A 220 -6.02 -7.62 -4.98
N ASN A 221 -7.12 -7.73 -5.73
CA ASN A 221 -8.14 -8.75 -5.46
C ASN A 221 -7.62 -10.17 -5.71
N VAL A 222 -6.85 -10.39 -6.78
CA VAL A 222 -6.36 -11.74 -7.16
C VAL A 222 -5.12 -12.16 -6.37
N LEU A 223 -4.41 -11.23 -5.71
CA LEU A 223 -3.22 -11.58 -4.91
C LEU A 223 -3.53 -12.72 -3.93
N PRO A 224 -2.68 -13.76 -3.86
CA PRO A 224 -2.85 -14.83 -2.89
C PRO A 224 -2.84 -14.31 -1.45
N SER A 225 -3.70 -14.85 -0.61
CA SER A 225 -3.67 -14.55 0.83
C SER A 225 -2.46 -15.23 1.47
N SER A 226 -1.74 -14.48 2.29
CA SER A 226 -0.66 -15.01 3.14
C SER A 226 -1.16 -15.92 4.27
N GLN A 227 -2.46 -15.86 4.57
CA GLN A 227 -3.06 -16.61 5.68
C GLN A 227 -2.76 -18.14 5.65
N ALA A 228 -2.63 -18.72 4.46
CA ALA A 228 -2.29 -20.13 4.32
C ALA A 228 -0.90 -20.46 4.91
N GLN A 229 0.05 -19.51 4.84
CA GLN A 229 1.39 -19.67 5.41
C GLN A 229 1.37 -19.57 6.94
N TYR A 230 0.43 -18.84 7.50
CA TYR A 230 0.28 -18.61 8.94
C TYR A 230 -0.70 -19.60 9.61
N ALA A 231 -1.44 -20.40 8.84
CA ALA A 231 -2.39 -21.36 9.38
C ALA A 231 -1.77 -22.32 10.42
N PRO A 232 -0.55 -22.88 10.21
CA PRO A 232 0.10 -23.73 11.21
C PRO A 232 0.47 -22.99 12.50
N LEU A 233 0.72 -21.67 12.42
CA LEU A 233 1.12 -20.86 13.55
C LEU A 233 -0.04 -20.52 14.49
N ARG A 234 -1.29 -20.69 14.05
CA ARG A 234 -2.48 -20.44 14.89
C ARG A 234 -2.56 -21.35 16.12
N SER A 235 -2.05 -22.57 16.00
CA SER A 235 -2.02 -23.54 17.11
C SER A 235 -0.75 -23.43 18.00
N GLY A 236 0.15 -22.51 17.66
CA GLY A 236 1.35 -22.25 18.43
C GLY A 236 1.12 -21.36 19.66
N PRO A 237 2.14 -21.11 20.46
CA PRO A 237 2.08 -20.14 21.55
C PRO A 237 1.81 -18.73 21.02
N VAL A 238 1.20 -17.89 21.85
CA VAL A 238 0.94 -16.50 21.51
C VAL A 238 2.27 -15.73 21.41
N GLU A 239 2.53 -15.17 20.23
CA GLU A 239 3.69 -14.33 19.96
C GLU A 239 3.22 -13.05 19.27
N MET A 240 3.38 -11.91 19.94
CA MET A 240 3.02 -10.59 19.43
C MET A 240 4.16 -9.61 19.71
N PRO A 241 4.98 -9.26 18.68
CA PRO A 241 5.90 -8.14 18.80
C PRO A 241 5.16 -6.85 19.13
N ILE A 242 5.60 -6.15 20.18
CA ILE A 242 4.98 -4.90 20.60
C ILE A 242 5.52 -3.78 19.71
N ASN A 243 4.61 -3.08 19.02
CA ASN A 243 4.92 -1.96 18.16
C ASN A 243 4.81 -0.62 18.91
N ASP A 244 3.74 -0.46 19.69
CA ASP A 244 3.47 0.77 20.45
C ASP A 244 3.02 0.45 21.87
N VAL A 245 3.31 1.39 22.76
CA VAL A 245 2.91 1.34 24.17
C VAL A 245 2.19 2.64 24.52
N PHE A 246 0.97 2.53 25.02
CA PHE A 246 0.13 3.66 25.40
C PHE A 246 -0.12 3.64 26.89
N SER A 247 -0.13 4.79 27.54
CA SER A 247 -0.65 4.96 28.89
C SER A 247 -2.08 5.55 28.80
N VAL A 248 -3.06 4.72 29.10
CA VAL A 248 -4.48 5.11 29.00
C VAL A 248 -5.02 5.37 30.41
N PRO A 249 -5.54 6.58 30.69
CA PRO A 249 -6.13 6.88 31.99
C PRO A 249 -7.21 5.86 32.37
N PHE A 250 -7.21 5.41 33.62
CA PHE A 250 -8.12 4.42 34.21
C PHE A 250 -8.05 2.99 33.65
N VAL A 251 -7.24 2.74 32.59
CA VAL A 251 -7.02 1.42 32.00
C VAL A 251 -5.64 0.89 32.33
N GLY A 252 -4.64 1.79 32.34
CA GLY A 252 -3.23 1.42 32.57
C GLY A 252 -2.43 1.38 31.28
N THR A 253 -1.44 0.49 31.23
CA THR A 253 -0.57 0.33 30.06
C THR A 253 -1.27 -0.55 29.01
N VAL A 254 -1.43 0.00 27.81
CA VAL A 254 -1.99 -0.69 26.66
C VAL A 254 -0.88 -0.86 25.63
N VAL A 255 -0.74 -2.04 25.08
CA VAL A 255 0.23 -2.36 24.03
C VAL A 255 -0.50 -2.68 22.72
N SER A 256 0.11 -2.31 21.60
CA SER A 256 -0.35 -2.72 20.28
C SER A 256 0.74 -3.46 19.52
N GLY A 257 0.34 -4.37 18.64
CA GLY A 257 1.25 -5.16 17.84
C GLY A 257 0.53 -6.01 16.81
N VAL A 258 1.30 -6.75 16.01
CA VAL A 258 0.80 -7.72 15.05
C VAL A 258 0.96 -9.12 15.62
N LEU A 259 -0.13 -9.86 15.76
CA LEU A 259 -0.11 -11.22 16.24
C LEU A 259 0.57 -12.13 15.21
N LYS A 260 1.70 -12.72 15.56
CA LYS A 260 2.53 -13.54 14.68
C LYS A 260 2.18 -15.03 14.78
N SER A 261 1.83 -15.49 15.98
CA SER A 261 1.35 -16.85 16.22
C SER A 261 0.36 -16.88 17.39
N GLY A 262 -0.39 -17.98 17.50
CA GLY A 262 -1.40 -18.17 18.51
C GLY A 262 -2.74 -17.51 18.19
N ILE A 263 -3.66 -17.61 19.14
CA ILE A 263 -4.99 -16.98 19.11
C ILE A 263 -5.19 -16.26 20.45
N VAL A 264 -5.62 -15.01 20.39
CA VAL A 264 -5.97 -14.21 21.56
C VAL A 264 -7.46 -13.91 21.53
N LYS A 265 -8.15 -14.13 22.63
CA LYS A 265 -9.56 -13.78 22.81
C LYS A 265 -9.71 -12.71 23.86
N THR A 266 -10.78 -11.95 23.77
CA THR A 266 -11.13 -10.96 24.82
C THR A 266 -11.29 -11.67 26.17
N GLY A 267 -10.56 -11.19 27.18
CA GLY A 267 -10.55 -11.77 28.52
C GLY A 267 -9.43 -12.77 28.80
N ASP A 268 -8.61 -13.12 27.80
CA ASP A 268 -7.42 -13.94 28.04
C ASP A 268 -6.39 -13.16 28.86
N SER A 269 -5.71 -13.83 29.77
CA SER A 269 -4.49 -13.34 30.44
C SER A 269 -3.28 -13.88 29.69
N LEU A 270 -2.39 -12.98 29.29
CA LEU A 270 -1.20 -13.28 28.50
C LEU A 270 0.07 -13.09 29.31
#